data_b344955ddbd51aadf6abd838e5bdcd3c
#
_entry.id   b344955ddbd51aadf6abd838e5bdcd3c
#
_cell.length_a   1.000
_cell.length_b   1.000
_cell.length_c   1.000
_cell.angle_alpha   90.00
_cell.angle_beta   90.00
_cell.angle_gamma   90.00
#
_symmetry.space_group_name_H-M   'P 1'
#
loop_
_entity.id
_entity.type
_entity.pdbx_description
1 polymer ?
#
loop_
_entity_poly.entity_id
_entity_poly.type
_entity_poly.pdbx_seq_one_letter_code
_entity_poly.pdbx_strand_id
1 'polypeptide(L)'
;TDVPGVTGQHERELQFLSRQLLDMYSPSNFLPTNPEILRKTRDEAGQNLIRGMQNFVEDAQSVMTGAPPAGAENFQPGQDVAVTPGKVVFRNRLIELIQYAPLTDTVRPEPILIVPAWIMKYYILDLSQQNSMVRYLVEQGYTVFMISWKNPDEDDRELTMEDYRQLGVMAVLEAIQAIVPDQKIHA
;
A
#
# COMPACT_ATOMS: atom_id res chain seq x y z
N THR A 1 33.18 -19.71 0.16
CA THR A 1 34.19 -20.03 -0.85
C THR A 1 35.39 -19.15 -0.60
N ASP A 2 36.41 -19.70 0.08
CA ASP A 2 37.67 -19.01 0.36
C ASP A 2 38.45 -18.80 -0.97
N VAL A 3 38.31 -17.63 -1.54
CA VAL A 3 39.15 -17.21 -2.68
C VAL A 3 40.33 -16.42 -2.12
N PRO A 4 41.56 -16.92 -2.24
CA PRO A 4 42.74 -16.21 -1.74
C PRO A 4 42.84 -14.80 -2.32
N GLY A 5 43.06 -13.79 -1.46
CA GLY A 5 43.24 -12.38 -1.86
C GLY A 5 41.94 -11.55 -1.90
N VAL A 6 40.79 -12.14 -1.60
CA VAL A 6 39.51 -11.41 -1.50
C VAL A 6 39.22 -11.06 -0.04
N THR A 7 38.86 -9.81 0.25
CA THR A 7 38.42 -9.42 1.59
C THR A 7 37.03 -10.00 1.88
N GLY A 8 36.70 -10.23 3.16
CA GLY A 8 35.39 -10.76 3.53
C GLY A 8 34.20 -9.87 3.10
N GLN A 9 34.42 -8.57 2.87
CA GLN A 9 33.42 -7.66 2.31
C GLN A 9 33.20 -7.96 0.82
N HIS A 10 34.24 -8.00 0.03
CA HIS A 10 34.16 -8.29 -1.40
C HIS A 10 33.60 -9.70 -1.67
N GLU A 11 33.92 -10.67 -0.81
CA GLU A 11 33.35 -12.00 -0.91
C GLU A 11 31.83 -11.97 -0.77
N ARG A 12 31.27 -11.23 0.22
CA ARG A 12 29.81 -11.07 0.37
C ARG A 12 29.18 -10.33 -0.79
N GLU A 13 29.82 -9.30 -1.33
CA GLU A 13 29.36 -8.58 -2.51
C GLU A 13 29.30 -9.50 -3.73
N LEU A 14 30.35 -10.28 -3.97
CA LEU A 14 30.38 -11.26 -5.07
C LEU A 14 29.34 -12.36 -4.90
N GLN A 15 29.16 -12.87 -3.70
CA GLN A 15 28.12 -13.87 -3.40
C GLN A 15 26.73 -13.30 -3.66
N PHE A 16 26.46 -12.07 -3.20
CA PHE A 16 25.19 -11.39 -3.44
C PHE A 16 24.94 -11.19 -4.94
N LEU A 17 25.88 -10.58 -5.67
CA LEU A 17 25.75 -10.35 -7.10
C LEU A 17 25.59 -11.64 -7.91
N SER A 18 26.38 -12.67 -7.58
CA SER A 18 26.27 -13.97 -8.24
C SER A 18 24.91 -14.61 -8.01
N ARG A 19 24.37 -14.50 -6.78
CA ARG A 19 23.04 -15.00 -6.47
C ARG A 19 21.97 -14.24 -7.24
N GLN A 20 22.05 -12.90 -7.32
CA GLN A 20 21.11 -12.10 -8.11
C GLN A 20 21.12 -12.51 -9.59
N LEU A 21 22.29 -12.73 -10.17
CA LEU A 21 22.40 -13.19 -11.55
C LEU A 21 21.79 -14.59 -11.74
N LEU A 22 22.08 -15.52 -10.86
CA LEU A 22 21.50 -16.87 -10.91
C LEU A 22 19.98 -16.84 -10.73
N ASP A 23 19.48 -16.03 -9.81
CA ASP A 23 18.05 -15.85 -9.57
C ASP A 23 17.36 -15.24 -10.79
N MET A 24 18.00 -14.29 -11.49
CA MET A 24 17.47 -13.68 -12.71
C MET A 24 17.28 -14.72 -13.83
N TYR A 25 18.20 -15.67 -13.96
CA TYR A 25 18.14 -16.75 -14.97
C TYR A 25 17.50 -18.05 -14.44
N SER A 26 16.86 -17.98 -13.28
CA SER A 26 16.16 -19.15 -12.73
C SER A 26 15.10 -19.67 -13.70
N PRO A 27 15.00 -20.98 -13.93
CA PRO A 27 13.92 -21.57 -14.73
C PRO A 27 12.52 -21.15 -14.32
N SER A 28 12.30 -20.85 -13.05
CA SER A 28 11.01 -20.39 -12.51
C SER A 28 10.57 -19.03 -13.04
N ASN A 29 11.48 -18.22 -13.60
CA ASN A 29 11.16 -16.91 -14.14
C ASN A 29 10.64 -16.94 -15.59
N PHE A 30 10.73 -18.08 -16.25
CA PHE A 30 10.34 -18.21 -17.65
C PHE A 30 9.20 -19.20 -17.82
N LEU A 31 8.14 -18.78 -18.50
CA LEU A 31 6.95 -19.59 -18.73
C LEU A 31 7.25 -21.03 -19.23
N PRO A 32 8.11 -21.24 -20.27
CA PRO A 32 8.35 -22.57 -20.82
C PRO A 32 9.24 -23.46 -19.95
N THR A 33 9.91 -22.93 -18.94
CA THR A 33 10.84 -23.69 -18.08
C THR A 33 10.43 -23.72 -16.61
N ASN A 34 9.40 -22.96 -16.24
CA ASN A 34 8.89 -22.95 -14.87
C ASN A 34 8.26 -24.31 -14.52
N PRO A 35 8.82 -25.08 -13.57
CA PRO A 35 8.34 -26.42 -13.26
C PRO A 35 6.91 -26.44 -12.68
N GLU A 36 6.49 -25.38 -12.01
CA GLU A 36 5.14 -25.27 -11.49
C GLU A 36 4.13 -25.07 -12.61
N ILE A 37 4.43 -24.18 -13.56
CA ILE A 37 3.58 -23.93 -14.73
C ILE A 37 3.51 -25.19 -15.59
N LEU A 38 4.64 -25.85 -15.85
CA LEU A 38 4.68 -27.09 -16.63
C LEU A 38 3.84 -28.20 -16.00
N ARG A 39 3.93 -28.37 -14.68
CA ARG A 39 3.12 -29.33 -13.96
C ARG A 39 1.62 -29.00 -14.10
N LYS A 40 1.22 -27.74 -13.83
CA LYS A 40 -0.17 -27.29 -13.94
C LYS A 40 -0.69 -27.43 -15.38
N THR A 41 0.13 -27.11 -16.37
CA THR A 41 -0.24 -27.26 -17.78
C THR A 41 -0.50 -28.72 -18.15
N ARG A 42 0.31 -29.64 -17.66
CA ARG A 42 0.08 -31.07 -17.84
C ARG A 42 -1.20 -31.54 -17.13
N ASP A 43 -1.37 -31.14 -15.88
CA ASP A 43 -2.48 -31.61 -15.03
C ASP A 43 -3.83 -31.05 -15.51
N GLU A 44 -3.84 -29.88 -16.13
CA GLU A 44 -5.04 -29.24 -16.71
C GLU A 44 -5.12 -29.37 -18.25
N ALA A 45 -4.30 -30.22 -18.86
CA ALA A 45 -4.26 -30.43 -20.32
C ALA A 45 -4.20 -29.10 -21.12
N GLY A 46 -3.44 -28.11 -20.63
CA GLY A 46 -3.25 -26.81 -21.28
C GLY A 46 -4.32 -25.76 -21.01
N GLN A 47 -5.40 -26.06 -20.28
CA GLN A 47 -6.48 -25.12 -20.03
C GLN A 47 -6.03 -23.87 -19.23
N ASN A 48 -5.04 -24.00 -18.37
CA ASN A 48 -4.43 -22.86 -17.66
C ASN A 48 -3.86 -21.82 -18.64
N LEU A 49 -3.25 -22.24 -19.75
CA LEU A 49 -2.70 -21.32 -20.75
C LEU A 49 -3.78 -20.59 -21.53
N ILE A 50 -4.90 -21.27 -21.83
CA ILE A 50 -6.05 -20.67 -22.50
C ILE A 50 -6.66 -19.60 -21.61
N ARG A 51 -6.92 -19.90 -20.32
CA ARG A 51 -7.43 -18.92 -19.34
C ARG A 51 -6.44 -17.76 -19.17
N GLY A 52 -5.15 -18.04 -19.08
CA GLY A 52 -4.13 -17.01 -18.99
C GLY A 52 -4.13 -16.06 -20.19
N MET A 53 -4.33 -16.58 -21.40
CA MET A 53 -4.45 -15.75 -22.61
C MET A 53 -5.74 -14.91 -22.59
N GLN A 54 -6.84 -15.46 -22.14
CA GLN A 54 -8.11 -14.72 -21.99
C GLN A 54 -7.95 -13.56 -21.00
N ASN A 55 -7.39 -13.83 -19.80
CA ASN A 55 -7.11 -12.79 -18.82
C ASN A 55 -6.18 -11.70 -19.37
N PHE A 56 -5.12 -12.10 -20.11
CA PHE A 56 -4.22 -11.14 -20.74
C PHE A 56 -4.94 -10.22 -21.74
N VAL A 57 -5.84 -10.76 -22.54
CA VAL A 57 -6.63 -9.96 -23.51
C VAL A 57 -7.57 -9.01 -22.77
N GLU A 58 -8.23 -9.45 -21.72
CA GLU A 58 -9.11 -8.63 -20.89
C GLU A 58 -8.33 -7.49 -20.21
N ASP A 59 -7.17 -7.80 -19.60
CA ASP A 59 -6.31 -6.80 -18.99
C ASP A 59 -5.79 -5.78 -20.00
N ALA A 60 -5.33 -6.25 -21.18
CA ALA A 60 -4.88 -5.36 -22.26
C ALA A 60 -6.01 -4.44 -22.74
N GLN A 61 -7.22 -4.94 -22.85
CA GLN A 61 -8.40 -4.16 -23.23
C GLN A 61 -8.72 -3.10 -22.15
N SER A 62 -8.68 -3.47 -20.86
CA SER A 62 -8.90 -2.55 -19.75
C SER A 62 -7.87 -1.41 -19.75
N VAL A 63 -6.59 -1.73 -19.95
CA VAL A 63 -5.52 -0.73 -20.05
C VAL A 63 -5.74 0.22 -21.26
N MET A 64 -6.13 -0.30 -22.41
CA MET A 64 -6.36 0.51 -23.63
C MET A 64 -7.59 1.43 -23.51
N THR A 65 -8.60 0.99 -22.77
CA THR A 65 -9.86 1.76 -22.60
C THR A 65 -9.88 2.61 -21.35
N GLY A 66 -8.90 2.46 -20.45
CA GLY A 66 -8.90 3.10 -19.12
C GLY A 66 -9.98 2.53 -18.17
N ALA A 67 -10.56 1.39 -18.52
CA ALA A 67 -11.55 0.73 -17.66
C ALA A 67 -10.87 0.09 -16.44
N PRO A 68 -11.55 0.02 -15.29
CA PRO A 68 -11.07 -0.75 -14.15
C PRO A 68 -10.84 -2.23 -14.52
N PRO A 69 -9.87 -2.91 -13.90
CA PRO A 69 -9.69 -4.35 -14.11
C PRO A 69 -10.91 -5.14 -13.65
N ALA A 70 -11.13 -6.29 -14.26
CA ALA A 70 -12.22 -7.20 -13.91
C ALA A 70 -12.16 -7.58 -12.42
N GLY A 71 -13.29 -7.49 -11.72
CA GLY A 71 -13.39 -7.76 -10.29
C GLY A 71 -13.16 -6.54 -9.38
N ALA A 72 -12.70 -5.40 -9.91
CA ALA A 72 -12.50 -4.18 -9.13
C ALA A 72 -13.82 -3.66 -8.52
N GLU A 73 -14.95 -3.93 -9.16
CA GLU A 73 -16.30 -3.61 -8.69
C GLU A 73 -16.66 -4.25 -7.34
N ASN A 74 -15.97 -5.33 -6.97
CA ASN A 74 -16.16 -6.05 -5.71
C ASN A 74 -15.39 -5.41 -4.52
N PHE A 75 -14.65 -4.32 -4.77
CA PHE A 75 -13.78 -3.66 -3.78
C PHE A 75 -14.03 -2.15 -3.72
N GLN A 76 -15.24 -1.77 -3.32
CA GLN A 76 -15.63 -0.36 -3.25
C GLN A 76 -15.23 0.23 -1.89
N PRO A 77 -14.44 1.34 -1.86
CA PRO A 77 -14.11 2.04 -0.63
C PRO A 77 -15.37 2.51 0.12
N GLY A 78 -15.40 2.23 1.42
CA GLY A 78 -16.54 2.53 2.29
C GLY A 78 -17.61 1.43 2.35
N GLN A 79 -17.53 0.40 1.50
CA GLN A 79 -18.44 -0.77 1.50
C GLN A 79 -17.67 -2.07 1.74
N ASP A 80 -16.68 -2.36 0.91
CA ASP A 80 -15.92 -3.60 0.93
C ASP A 80 -14.52 -3.39 1.53
N VAL A 81 -13.92 -2.23 1.27
CA VAL A 81 -12.66 -1.77 1.84
C VAL A 81 -12.85 -0.40 2.50
N ALA A 82 -11.96 0.01 3.37
CA ALA A 82 -12.08 1.25 4.13
C ALA A 82 -13.40 1.35 4.91
N VAL A 83 -13.80 0.26 5.56
CA VAL A 83 -15.11 0.14 6.20
C VAL A 83 -15.16 0.68 7.63
N THR A 84 -14.03 1.02 8.24
CA THR A 84 -14.01 1.62 9.58
C THR A 84 -14.59 3.03 9.51
N PRO A 85 -15.66 3.32 10.29
CA PRO A 85 -16.33 4.60 10.22
C PRO A 85 -15.43 5.77 10.57
N GLY A 86 -15.50 6.84 9.78
CA GLY A 86 -14.71 8.05 9.99
C GLY A 86 -15.28 9.25 9.24
N LYS A 87 -14.69 10.41 9.48
CA LYS A 87 -15.05 11.66 8.81
C LYS A 87 -13.81 12.41 8.41
N VAL A 88 -13.85 13.07 7.26
CA VAL A 88 -12.84 14.06 6.88
C VAL A 88 -13.04 15.30 7.75
N VAL A 89 -12.03 15.63 8.57
CA VAL A 89 -12.05 16.74 9.51
C VAL A 89 -11.21 17.93 9.07
N PHE A 90 -10.30 17.72 8.13
CA PHE A 90 -9.50 18.77 7.50
C PHE A 90 -9.18 18.40 6.06
N ARG A 91 -9.07 19.41 5.19
CA ARG A 91 -8.71 19.25 3.78
C ARG A 91 -7.90 20.43 3.30
N ASN A 92 -6.92 20.17 2.48
CA ASN A 92 -6.24 21.16 1.66
C ASN A 92 -6.01 20.61 0.24
N ARG A 93 -5.18 21.28 -0.58
CA ARG A 93 -4.94 20.86 -1.98
C ARG A 93 -4.25 19.50 -2.12
N LEU A 94 -3.56 19.02 -1.09
CA LEU A 94 -2.71 17.83 -1.16
C LEU A 94 -3.26 16.65 -0.36
N ILE A 95 -4.05 16.91 0.68
CA ILE A 95 -4.51 15.88 1.61
C ILE A 95 -5.97 16.07 2.04
N GLU A 96 -6.54 14.96 2.51
CA GLU A 96 -7.67 14.91 3.42
C GLU A 96 -7.22 14.23 4.73
N LEU A 97 -7.59 14.81 5.86
CA LEU A 97 -7.39 14.20 7.19
C LEU A 97 -8.66 13.51 7.63
N ILE A 98 -8.58 12.22 7.83
CA ILE A 98 -9.69 11.39 8.32
C ILE A 98 -9.52 11.21 9.81
N GLN A 99 -10.57 11.50 10.59
CA GLN A 99 -10.71 11.10 11.99
C GLN A 99 -11.68 9.92 12.06
N TYR A 100 -11.24 8.81 12.62
CA TYR A 100 -12.08 7.63 12.78
C TYR A 100 -12.97 7.73 14.00
N ALA A 101 -14.17 7.20 13.89
CA ALA A 101 -15.13 7.17 15.00
C ALA A 101 -14.65 6.22 16.10
N PRO A 102 -14.79 6.58 17.38
CA PRO A 102 -14.44 5.69 18.47
C PRO A 102 -15.38 4.48 18.49
N LEU A 103 -14.83 3.31 18.84
CA LEU A 103 -15.58 2.08 19.07
C LEU A 103 -15.66 1.71 20.56
N THR A 104 -15.22 2.63 21.45
CA THR A 104 -15.24 2.48 22.91
C THR A 104 -15.95 3.67 23.55
N ASP A 105 -16.52 3.49 24.72
CA ASP A 105 -17.23 4.55 25.46
C ASP A 105 -16.29 5.69 25.90
N THR A 106 -15.02 5.40 26.09
CA THR A 106 -13.98 6.36 26.45
C THR A 106 -12.76 6.14 25.58
N VAL A 107 -12.02 7.21 25.28
CA VAL A 107 -10.79 7.15 24.48
C VAL A 107 -9.59 7.59 25.32
N ARG A 108 -8.41 7.15 24.91
CA ARG A 108 -7.13 7.60 25.46
C ARG A 108 -6.91 9.07 25.09
N PRO A 109 -6.26 9.87 25.94
CA PRO A 109 -6.07 11.30 25.69
C PRO A 109 -5.14 11.56 24.50
N GLU A 110 -4.12 10.74 24.29
CA GLU A 110 -3.11 10.91 23.25
C GLU A 110 -3.59 10.29 21.94
N PRO A 111 -3.78 11.09 20.86
CA PRO A 111 -4.20 10.57 19.57
C PRO A 111 -3.05 9.96 18.80
N ILE A 112 -3.39 9.07 17.86
CA ILE A 112 -2.46 8.47 16.90
C ILE A 112 -2.71 9.08 15.53
N LEU A 113 -1.64 9.57 14.89
CA LEU A 113 -1.63 9.97 13.49
C LEU A 113 -0.97 8.91 12.65
N ILE A 114 -1.66 8.39 11.65
CA ILE A 114 -1.09 7.50 10.64
C ILE A 114 -0.78 8.33 9.38
N VAL A 115 0.49 8.28 8.98
CA VAL A 115 1.01 8.91 7.76
C VAL A 115 1.38 7.81 6.76
N PRO A 116 0.45 7.38 5.91
CA PRO A 116 0.75 6.33 4.94
C PRO A 116 1.67 6.85 3.84
N ALA A 117 2.35 5.95 3.14
CA ALA A 117 3.13 6.31 1.98
C ALA A 117 2.25 6.99 0.92
N TRP A 118 2.73 8.10 0.34
CA TRP A 118 1.96 8.89 -0.63
C TRP A 118 1.69 8.17 -1.97
N ILE A 119 2.40 7.08 -2.25
CA ILE A 119 2.18 6.21 -3.41
C ILE A 119 1.10 5.15 -3.18
N MET A 120 0.58 5.03 -1.96
CA MET A 120 -0.43 4.04 -1.58
C MET A 120 -1.74 4.70 -1.20
N LYS A 121 -2.83 3.95 -1.38
CA LYS A 121 -4.13 4.36 -0.86
C LYS A 121 -4.15 4.23 0.66
N TYR A 122 -4.75 5.20 1.37
CA TYR A 122 -4.84 5.18 2.83
C TYR A 122 -5.45 3.89 3.36
N TYR A 123 -6.42 3.32 2.64
CA TYR A 123 -7.16 2.13 3.07
C TYR A 123 -6.36 0.82 3.00
N ILE A 124 -5.09 0.83 2.61
CA ILE A 124 -4.23 -0.36 2.75
C ILE A 124 -4.11 -0.80 4.22
N LEU A 125 -4.32 0.13 5.17
CA LEU A 125 -4.36 -0.14 6.59
C LEU A 125 -5.78 -0.38 7.13
N ASP A 126 -6.77 -0.44 6.25
CA ASP A 126 -8.19 -0.69 6.55
C ASP A 126 -8.85 -1.50 5.41
N LEU A 127 -8.24 -2.65 5.05
CA LEU A 127 -8.63 -3.44 3.88
C LEU A 127 -9.92 -4.21 4.09
N SER A 128 -10.16 -4.74 5.29
CA SER A 128 -11.38 -5.46 5.63
C SER A 128 -11.61 -5.45 7.14
N GLN A 129 -12.78 -5.91 7.56
CA GLN A 129 -13.09 -6.00 9.00
C GLN A 129 -12.07 -6.86 9.79
N GLN A 130 -11.50 -7.87 9.18
CA GLN A 130 -10.53 -8.78 9.80
C GLN A 130 -9.09 -8.34 9.57
N ASN A 131 -8.84 -7.46 8.59
CA ASN A 131 -7.53 -6.98 8.22
C ASN A 131 -7.51 -5.45 8.19
N SER A 132 -7.63 -4.86 9.38
CA SER A 132 -7.63 -3.41 9.59
C SER A 132 -6.83 -3.06 10.83
N MET A 133 -5.69 -2.38 10.62
CA MET A 133 -4.93 -1.76 11.70
C MET A 133 -5.70 -0.63 12.35
N VAL A 134 -6.41 0.15 11.54
CA VAL A 134 -7.24 1.27 12.02
C VAL A 134 -8.29 0.78 12.98
N ARG A 135 -9.06 -0.23 12.58
CA ARG A 135 -10.10 -0.83 13.42
C ARG A 135 -9.52 -1.35 14.74
N TYR A 136 -8.42 -2.08 14.67
CA TYR A 136 -7.74 -2.57 15.86
C TYR A 136 -7.42 -1.43 16.83
N LEU A 137 -6.86 -0.32 16.35
CA LEU A 137 -6.48 0.80 17.20
C LEU A 137 -7.70 1.50 17.84
N VAL A 138 -8.78 1.73 17.07
CA VAL A 138 -9.99 2.35 17.65
C VAL A 138 -10.71 1.42 18.62
N GLU A 139 -10.66 0.10 18.43
CA GLU A 139 -11.14 -0.91 19.40
C GLU A 139 -10.31 -0.94 20.69
N GLN A 140 -9.02 -0.53 20.63
CA GLN A 140 -8.17 -0.36 21.82
C GLN A 140 -8.36 1.00 22.51
N GLY A 141 -9.31 1.81 22.06
CA GLY A 141 -9.66 3.10 22.66
C GLY A 141 -8.73 4.25 22.25
N TYR A 142 -8.05 4.15 21.11
CA TYR A 142 -7.29 5.27 20.58
C TYR A 142 -8.15 6.15 19.67
N THR A 143 -7.96 7.48 19.76
CA THR A 143 -8.40 8.39 18.71
C THR A 143 -7.42 8.30 17.57
N VAL A 144 -7.88 7.88 16.39
CA VAL A 144 -7.01 7.64 15.23
C VAL A 144 -7.32 8.66 14.13
N PHE A 145 -6.26 9.28 13.65
CA PHE A 145 -6.26 10.14 12.46
C PHE A 145 -5.42 9.52 11.37
N MET A 146 -5.80 9.73 10.11
CA MET A 146 -5.05 9.24 8.97
C MET A 146 -5.06 10.24 7.82
N ILE A 147 -3.92 10.42 7.20
CA ILE A 147 -3.79 11.20 5.97
C ILE A 147 -4.25 10.37 4.78
N SER A 148 -5.16 10.92 3.99
CA SER A 148 -5.44 10.47 2.62
C SER A 148 -4.77 11.44 1.65
N TRP A 149 -3.74 10.96 0.95
CA TRP A 149 -3.01 11.76 -0.02
C TRP A 149 -3.81 11.89 -1.32
N LYS A 150 -3.80 13.09 -1.92
CA LYS A 150 -4.29 13.29 -3.28
C LYS A 150 -3.50 12.41 -4.26
N ASN A 151 -4.17 11.84 -5.25
CA ASN A 151 -3.46 11.27 -6.38
C ASN A 151 -2.87 12.42 -7.21
N PRO A 152 -1.54 12.47 -7.41
CA PRO A 152 -0.92 13.56 -8.14
C PRO A 152 -1.37 13.56 -9.60
N ASP A 153 -1.51 14.77 -10.16
CA ASP A 153 -1.79 15.03 -11.56
C ASP A 153 -0.74 15.98 -12.15
N GLU A 154 -0.95 16.46 -13.39
CA GLU A 154 0.00 17.34 -14.07
C GLU A 154 0.25 18.67 -13.34
N ASP A 155 -0.73 19.16 -12.59
CA ASP A 155 -0.62 20.40 -11.81
C ASP A 155 0.25 20.24 -10.57
N ASP A 156 0.51 19.00 -10.15
CA ASP A 156 1.30 18.68 -8.97
C ASP A 156 2.79 18.43 -9.27
N ARG A 157 3.23 18.48 -10.52
CA ARG A 157 4.60 18.15 -10.96
C ARG A 157 5.70 18.99 -10.30
N GLU A 158 5.36 20.19 -9.85
CA GLU A 158 6.30 21.11 -9.18
C GLU A 158 6.31 20.94 -7.65
N LEU A 159 5.49 20.03 -7.11
CA LEU A 159 5.49 19.74 -5.66
C LEU A 159 6.77 19.04 -5.26
N THR A 160 7.40 19.58 -4.22
CA THR A 160 8.62 19.07 -3.62
C THR A 160 8.34 18.26 -2.36
N MET A 161 9.35 17.58 -1.84
CA MET A 161 9.26 16.91 -0.53
C MET A 161 8.92 17.91 0.60
N GLU A 162 9.36 19.16 0.48
CA GLU A 162 9.06 20.21 1.46
C GLU A 162 7.55 20.56 1.43
N ASP A 163 6.93 20.56 0.26
CA ASP A 163 5.48 20.78 0.15
C ASP A 163 4.71 19.63 0.81
N TYR A 164 5.13 18.37 0.60
CA TYR A 164 4.54 17.22 1.28
C TYR A 164 4.71 17.29 2.81
N ARG A 165 5.87 17.77 3.28
CA ARG A 165 6.09 18.00 4.70
C ARG A 165 5.20 19.10 5.25
N GLN A 166 5.13 20.25 4.61
CA GLN A 166 4.39 21.42 5.09
C GLN A 166 2.87 21.26 4.95
N LEU A 167 2.41 20.96 3.72
CA LEU A 167 0.98 20.86 3.42
C LEU A 167 0.38 19.52 3.88
N GLY A 168 1.22 18.49 4.02
CA GLY A 168 0.82 17.20 4.54
C GLY A 168 0.97 17.13 6.05
N VAL A 169 2.15 16.75 6.52
CA VAL A 169 2.38 16.38 7.93
C VAL A 169 2.20 17.55 8.89
N MET A 170 2.80 18.72 8.61
CA MET A 170 2.73 19.87 9.53
C MET A 170 1.32 20.43 9.63
N ALA A 171 0.63 20.59 8.49
CA ALA A 171 -0.76 21.07 8.49
C ALA A 171 -1.72 20.14 9.26
N VAL A 172 -1.47 18.82 9.18
CA VAL A 172 -2.24 17.83 9.92
C VAL A 172 -1.98 17.89 11.40
N LEU A 173 -0.73 18.08 11.84
CA LEU A 173 -0.40 18.22 13.26
C LEU A 173 -1.10 19.45 13.86
N GLU A 174 -1.13 20.57 13.14
CA GLU A 174 -1.86 21.77 13.56
C GLU A 174 -3.38 21.51 13.65
N ALA A 175 -3.95 20.82 12.66
CA ALA A 175 -5.37 20.47 12.68
C ALA A 175 -5.72 19.53 13.83
N ILE A 176 -4.90 18.51 14.10
CA ILE A 176 -5.12 17.61 15.25
C ILE A 176 -4.97 18.35 16.56
N GLN A 177 -4.00 19.24 16.72
CA GLN A 177 -3.85 20.04 17.93
C GLN A 177 -5.05 20.98 18.19
N ALA A 178 -5.69 21.46 17.12
CA ALA A 178 -6.94 22.23 17.27
C ALA A 178 -8.13 21.37 17.73
N ILE A 179 -8.16 20.08 17.35
CA ILE A 179 -9.23 19.13 17.72
C ILE A 179 -8.98 18.53 19.12
N VAL A 180 -7.72 18.19 19.43
CA VAL A 180 -7.29 17.56 20.69
C VAL A 180 -6.15 18.40 21.27
N PRO A 181 -6.48 19.54 21.94
CA PRO A 181 -5.48 20.45 22.46
C PRO A 181 -4.68 19.82 23.62
N ASP A 182 -3.47 20.28 23.79
CA ASP A 182 -2.57 19.94 24.91
C ASP A 182 -2.23 18.46 25.07
N GLN A 183 -2.42 17.66 24.00
CA GLN A 183 -2.06 16.26 24.00
C GLN A 183 -0.87 16.00 23.05
N LYS A 184 -0.04 15.02 23.44
CA LYS A 184 1.04 14.54 22.60
C LYS A 184 0.46 13.65 21.50
N ILE A 185 0.81 13.94 20.24
CA ILE A 185 0.41 13.14 19.09
C ILE A 185 1.49 12.07 18.84
N HIS A 186 1.07 10.81 18.73
CA HIS A 186 1.92 9.71 18.29
C HIS A 186 1.79 9.55 16.77
N ALA A 187 2.94 9.49 16.04
CA ALA A 187 2.98 9.33 14.58
C ALA A 187 3.99 8.24 14.18
#